data_f6395fb52a31463fb64e7c2967491278
#
_entry.id   f6395fb52a31463fb64e7c2967491278
#
_cell.length_a   1.000
_cell.length_b   1.000
_cell.length_c   1.000
_cell.angle_alpha   90.00
_cell.angle_beta   90.00
_cell.angle_gamma   90.00
#
_symmetry.space_group_name_H-M   'P 1'
#
loop_
_entity.id
_entity.type
_entity.pdbx_description
1 polymer ?
#
loop_
_entity_poly.entity_id
_entity_poly.type
_entity_poly.pdbx_seq_one_letter_code
_entity_poly.pdbx_strand_id
1 'polypeptide(L)'
;MRGDPTKKKVAIIGAGAAGMSCAATLTQHPSDFEVTMIDIESHTGGQATSVSLDETKYGASWLNDGVQGGSAIFRHTFRFLRRYGYEPRPVKLQVSFGKGRGSFWTNVFPSPLVDQHSGEIKRLGYVLKCIKYLMPVLGILPVKLILRLFCFSNDFKNKMVLPLLALFLGTGNQTPNVSSVLLERLFDDPQMRLWEYDPDTLLPNLPTMFTFPNLGNFYRDWAADLRTKGVLIRLNCSVEVCERGKKGVVLQLQPQQGSEPWTETFDELVICCPGDEAKKILGRNATWRERYVLGGVKFFNDITITHSDSNYFQKIFEAQYDPSLGAQPSTKERQKQLTFAEQQPRCEKDGWLGFQPMYFTHSLESDPDKIEMGFDCSNYQHQFRDRLGAGNQPCPLDGHVFQTIFLNDQQQDMWTWNDIDPSKIIAQKWWHQFGHRWQHYLRVVPGMMFINGQNRTRYAGSWTMVNMHEIACISGIAAAYQLGAEYEPFDDFAEGFFAKYLLVCHGTKYRKQRPKKT
;
A
#
# COMPACT_ATOMS: atom_id res chain seq x y z
N MET A 1 -35.45 -4.02 16.77
CA MET A 1 -35.05 -5.05 17.78
C MET A 1 -34.36 -4.31 18.92
N ARG A 2 -34.79 -4.46 20.16
CA ARG A 2 -34.03 -3.93 21.31
C ARG A 2 -32.83 -4.84 21.47
N GLY A 3 -31.59 -4.31 21.31
CA GLY A 3 -30.36 -5.05 21.53
C GLY A 3 -30.29 -5.63 22.93
N ASP A 4 -29.55 -6.71 23.10
CA ASP A 4 -29.27 -7.30 24.39
C ASP A 4 -28.57 -6.25 25.28
N PRO A 5 -29.12 -5.88 26.43
CA PRO A 5 -28.60 -4.79 27.26
C PRO A 5 -27.18 -5.03 27.82
N THR A 6 -26.59 -6.19 27.55
CA THR A 6 -25.24 -6.56 27.98
C THR A 6 -24.17 -6.34 26.89
N LYS A 7 -24.56 -6.21 25.60
CA LYS A 7 -23.60 -6.08 24.50
C LYS A 7 -23.21 -4.63 24.25
N LYS A 8 -21.91 -4.42 24.05
CA LYS A 8 -21.36 -3.11 23.69
C LYS A 8 -21.62 -2.80 22.20
N LYS A 9 -22.33 -1.71 21.91
CA LYS A 9 -22.62 -1.26 20.53
C LYS A 9 -21.43 -0.50 19.97
N VAL A 10 -20.85 -1.01 18.88
CA VAL A 10 -19.67 -0.44 18.24
C VAL A 10 -20.02 0.02 16.83
N ALA A 11 -19.80 1.32 16.56
CA ALA A 11 -19.83 1.86 15.19
C ALA A 11 -18.42 1.81 14.59
N ILE A 12 -18.32 1.31 13.36
CA ILE A 12 -17.09 1.33 12.54
C ILE A 12 -17.36 2.17 11.31
N ILE A 13 -16.64 3.27 11.12
CA ILE A 13 -16.78 4.14 9.95
C ILE A 13 -15.66 3.83 8.97
N GLY A 14 -16.01 3.30 7.80
CA GLY A 14 -15.10 2.83 6.77
C GLY A 14 -15.08 1.31 6.65
N ALA A 15 -15.42 0.78 5.48
CA ALA A 15 -15.46 -0.65 5.14
C ALA A 15 -14.23 -1.12 4.33
N GLY A 16 -13.10 -0.41 4.43
CA GLY A 16 -11.81 -0.84 3.92
C GLY A 16 -11.14 -1.91 4.79
N ALA A 17 -9.90 -2.28 4.49
CA ALA A 17 -9.15 -3.33 5.20
C ALA A 17 -9.13 -3.14 6.73
N ALA A 18 -9.02 -1.91 7.22
CA ALA A 18 -9.02 -1.60 8.64
C ALA A 18 -10.38 -1.87 9.30
N GLY A 19 -11.47 -1.38 8.71
CA GLY A 19 -12.82 -1.60 9.24
C GLY A 19 -13.22 -3.08 9.19
N MET A 20 -12.94 -3.76 8.07
CA MET A 20 -13.22 -5.18 7.90
C MET A 20 -12.47 -6.05 8.90
N SER A 21 -11.18 -5.77 9.13
CA SER A 21 -10.39 -6.51 10.13
C SER A 21 -10.79 -6.21 11.57
N CYS A 22 -11.21 -4.96 11.86
CA CYS A 22 -11.79 -4.60 13.15
C CYS A 22 -13.08 -5.38 13.41
N ALA A 23 -14.02 -5.35 12.46
CA ALA A 23 -15.27 -6.10 12.56
C ALA A 23 -15.04 -7.61 12.69
N ALA A 24 -14.12 -8.18 11.89
CA ALA A 24 -13.79 -9.61 11.96
C ALA A 24 -13.21 -10.03 13.32
N THR A 25 -12.46 -9.14 13.98
CA THR A 25 -11.91 -9.39 15.32
C THR A 25 -13.00 -9.28 16.38
N LEU A 26 -13.87 -8.29 16.31
CA LEU A 26 -14.98 -8.12 17.25
C LEU A 26 -15.99 -9.27 17.17
N THR A 27 -16.27 -9.78 15.97
CA THR A 27 -17.23 -10.89 15.76
C THR A 27 -16.75 -12.24 16.33
N GLN A 28 -15.51 -12.35 16.77
CA GLN A 28 -15.04 -13.51 17.53
C GLN A 28 -15.60 -13.53 18.96
N HIS A 29 -16.18 -12.41 19.42
CA HIS A 29 -16.80 -12.23 20.75
C HIS A 29 -18.26 -11.78 20.62
N PRO A 30 -19.14 -12.61 20.04
CA PRO A 30 -20.52 -12.21 19.71
C PRO A 30 -21.40 -11.96 20.94
N SER A 31 -21.00 -12.43 22.13
CA SER A 31 -21.66 -12.11 23.40
C SER A 31 -21.37 -10.68 23.89
N ASP A 32 -20.24 -10.10 23.46
CA ASP A 32 -19.72 -8.87 24.04
C ASP A 32 -19.98 -7.64 23.15
N PHE A 33 -20.14 -7.85 21.84
CA PHE A 33 -20.22 -6.77 20.86
C PHE A 33 -21.42 -6.91 19.90
N GLU A 34 -22.05 -5.76 19.61
CA GLU A 34 -22.97 -5.54 18.51
C GLU A 34 -22.30 -4.54 17.54
N VAL A 35 -22.04 -4.95 16.30
CA VAL A 35 -21.19 -4.20 15.36
C VAL A 35 -22.02 -3.65 14.22
N THR A 36 -21.95 -2.33 14.01
CA THR A 36 -22.46 -1.63 12.82
C THR A 36 -21.31 -1.02 12.06
N MET A 37 -21.14 -1.39 10.79
CA MET A 37 -20.16 -0.83 9.87
C MET A 37 -20.85 0.10 8.89
N ILE A 38 -20.29 1.29 8.64
CA ILE A 38 -20.89 2.33 7.81
C ILE A 38 -19.84 2.84 6.83
N ASP A 39 -20.19 2.91 5.54
CA ASP A 39 -19.32 3.46 4.51
C ASP A 39 -20.11 4.33 3.53
N ILE A 40 -19.46 5.38 3.04
CA ILE A 40 -20.00 6.27 2.00
C ILE A 40 -20.00 5.58 0.63
N GLU A 41 -19.10 4.63 0.42
CA GLU A 41 -18.97 3.89 -0.83
C GLU A 41 -20.09 2.85 -0.99
N SER A 42 -20.34 2.45 -2.23
CA SER A 42 -21.31 1.40 -2.57
C SER A 42 -20.77 -0.03 -2.37
N HIS A 43 -19.50 -0.17 -2.05
CA HIS A 43 -18.79 -1.45 -1.93
C HIS A 43 -17.85 -1.47 -0.74
N THR A 44 -17.45 -2.67 -0.32
CA THR A 44 -16.43 -2.89 0.71
C THR A 44 -15.06 -3.05 0.06
N GLY A 45 -13.97 -2.82 0.83
CA GLY A 45 -12.58 -2.96 0.38
C GLY A 45 -11.83 -1.63 0.30
N GLY A 46 -12.54 -0.48 0.25
CA GLY A 46 -11.92 0.83 0.15
C GLY A 46 -11.07 0.95 -1.12
N GLN A 47 -9.75 1.17 -0.98
CA GLN A 47 -8.83 1.26 -2.11
C GLN A 47 -8.37 -0.11 -2.67
N ALA A 48 -8.75 -1.23 -2.03
CA ALA A 48 -8.43 -2.58 -2.48
C ALA A 48 -9.53 -3.09 -3.41
N THR A 49 -9.52 -2.64 -4.65
CA THR A 49 -10.54 -2.91 -5.67
C THR A 49 -9.99 -3.66 -6.88
N SER A 50 -10.91 -4.19 -7.69
CA SER A 50 -10.60 -4.84 -8.97
C SER A 50 -11.45 -4.25 -10.09
N VAL A 51 -10.86 -4.09 -11.26
CA VAL A 51 -11.52 -3.66 -12.51
C VAL A 51 -11.88 -4.89 -13.32
N SER A 52 -13.08 -4.91 -13.89
CA SER A 52 -13.49 -5.93 -14.85
C SER A 52 -12.84 -5.68 -16.22
N LEU A 53 -12.39 -6.74 -16.88
CA LEU A 53 -11.79 -6.69 -18.21
C LEU A 53 -12.59 -7.54 -19.20
N ASP A 54 -12.51 -7.19 -20.48
CA ASP A 54 -12.93 -8.08 -21.57
C ASP A 54 -11.88 -9.21 -21.72
N GLU A 55 -12.28 -10.39 -21.26
CA GLU A 55 -11.43 -11.57 -21.23
C GLU A 55 -10.95 -12.01 -22.61
N THR A 56 -11.79 -11.83 -23.63
CA THR A 56 -11.44 -12.22 -25.00
C THR A 56 -10.39 -11.31 -25.60
N LYS A 57 -10.41 -10.03 -25.21
CA LYS A 57 -9.49 -9.00 -25.70
C LYS A 57 -8.17 -8.98 -24.94
N TYR A 58 -8.23 -9.17 -23.61
CA TYR A 58 -7.08 -8.93 -22.73
C TYR A 58 -6.52 -10.19 -22.05
N GLY A 59 -7.12 -11.37 -22.29
CA GLY A 59 -6.65 -12.64 -21.73
C GLY A 59 -6.93 -12.82 -20.23
N ALA A 60 -7.63 -11.88 -19.59
CA ALA A 60 -8.05 -11.95 -18.19
C ALA A 60 -9.37 -11.22 -18.02
N SER A 61 -10.23 -11.69 -17.08
CA SER A 61 -11.54 -11.10 -16.81
C SER A 61 -11.52 -9.99 -15.75
N TRP A 62 -10.37 -9.75 -15.10
CA TRP A 62 -10.20 -8.75 -14.05
C TRP A 62 -8.73 -8.36 -13.88
N LEU A 63 -8.49 -7.22 -13.25
CA LEU A 63 -7.21 -6.84 -12.67
C LEU A 63 -7.42 -6.06 -11.37
N ASN A 64 -6.42 -6.09 -10.46
CA ASN A 64 -6.41 -5.24 -9.29
C ASN A 64 -5.81 -3.87 -9.65
N ASP A 65 -6.45 -2.79 -9.22
CA ASP A 65 -6.09 -1.43 -9.64
C ASP A 65 -5.45 -0.57 -8.53
N GLY A 66 -5.83 -0.72 -7.28
CA GLY A 66 -5.26 0.08 -6.19
C GLY A 66 -4.13 -0.65 -5.45
N VAL A 67 -4.41 -1.87 -5.03
CA VAL A 67 -3.47 -2.72 -4.30
C VAL A 67 -3.26 -4.00 -5.10
N GLN A 68 -2.09 -4.19 -5.69
CA GLN A 68 -1.85 -5.29 -6.62
C GLN A 68 -1.15 -6.50 -5.98
N GLY A 69 -0.42 -6.27 -4.89
CA GLY A 69 0.37 -7.31 -4.26
C GLY A 69 1.09 -6.84 -2.99
N GLY A 70 2.00 -7.66 -2.51
CA GLY A 70 2.77 -7.39 -1.31
C GLY A 70 4.01 -8.29 -1.20
N SER A 71 4.71 -8.15 -0.09
CA SER A 71 5.87 -8.99 0.24
C SER A 71 5.52 -10.02 1.32
N ALA A 72 6.46 -10.90 1.63
CA ALA A 72 6.29 -11.95 2.63
C ALA A 72 5.97 -11.43 4.06
N ILE A 73 6.16 -10.12 4.32
CA ILE A 73 5.82 -9.49 5.61
C ILE A 73 4.32 -9.27 5.80
N PHE A 74 3.49 -9.39 4.76
CA PHE A 74 2.06 -9.14 4.79
C PHE A 74 1.28 -10.31 5.43
N ARG A 75 1.66 -10.69 6.66
CA ARG A 75 1.18 -11.88 7.36
C ARG A 75 -0.31 -11.86 7.68
N HIS A 76 -0.82 -10.74 8.24
CA HIS A 76 -2.24 -10.61 8.56
C HIS A 76 -3.09 -10.53 7.28
N THR A 77 -2.62 -9.80 6.28
CA THR A 77 -3.24 -9.74 4.95
C THR A 77 -3.38 -11.15 4.36
N PHE A 78 -2.29 -11.92 4.31
CA PHE A 78 -2.31 -13.27 3.77
C PHE A 78 -3.19 -14.23 4.58
N ARG A 79 -3.21 -14.07 5.91
CA ARG A 79 -4.12 -14.85 6.77
C ARG A 79 -5.58 -14.58 6.41
N PHE A 80 -5.97 -13.30 6.24
CA PHE A 80 -7.34 -12.96 5.84
C PHE A 80 -7.66 -13.49 4.44
N LEU A 81 -6.79 -13.31 3.46
CA LEU A 81 -7.00 -13.85 2.11
C LEU A 81 -7.25 -15.37 2.16
N ARG A 82 -6.35 -16.13 2.80
CA ARG A 82 -6.45 -17.59 2.90
C ARG A 82 -7.69 -18.07 3.64
N ARG A 83 -8.14 -17.33 4.65
CA ARG A 83 -9.37 -17.65 5.40
C ARG A 83 -10.60 -17.77 4.49
N TYR A 84 -10.61 -17.04 3.38
CA TYR A 84 -11.70 -17.07 2.39
C TYR A 84 -11.33 -17.82 1.10
N GLY A 85 -10.25 -18.59 1.12
CA GLY A 85 -9.82 -19.40 -0.03
C GLY A 85 -9.06 -18.63 -1.13
N TYR A 86 -8.63 -17.41 -0.84
CA TYR A 86 -7.87 -16.58 -1.77
C TYR A 86 -6.37 -16.68 -1.48
N GLU A 87 -5.60 -17.27 -2.42
CA GLU A 87 -4.16 -17.47 -2.26
C GLU A 87 -3.33 -16.40 -2.97
N PRO A 88 -2.47 -15.65 -2.26
CA PRO A 88 -1.44 -14.83 -2.88
C PRO A 88 -0.44 -15.72 -3.62
N ARG A 89 -0.05 -15.34 -4.83
CA ARG A 89 0.87 -16.13 -5.65
C ARG A 89 2.25 -15.48 -5.74
N PRO A 90 3.34 -16.25 -5.59
CA PRO A 90 4.68 -15.70 -5.70
C PRO A 90 4.99 -15.26 -7.12
N VAL A 91 5.83 -14.24 -7.23
CA VAL A 91 6.38 -13.73 -8.47
C VAL A 91 7.80 -13.21 -8.24
N LYS A 92 8.72 -13.50 -9.16
CA LYS A 92 10.06 -12.92 -9.18
C LYS A 92 9.99 -11.53 -9.77
N LEU A 93 10.12 -10.53 -8.91
CA LEU A 93 9.94 -9.14 -9.30
C LEU A 93 11.08 -8.66 -10.19
N GLN A 94 10.73 -8.12 -11.34
CA GLN A 94 11.59 -7.41 -12.25
C GLN A 94 11.17 -5.95 -12.31
N VAL A 95 12.12 -5.03 -12.17
CA VAL A 95 11.89 -3.59 -12.23
C VAL A 95 12.72 -2.94 -13.31
N SER A 96 12.19 -1.85 -13.88
CA SER A 96 12.84 -1.02 -14.89
C SER A 96 12.72 0.44 -14.48
N PHE A 97 13.83 1.08 -14.19
CA PHE A 97 13.87 2.47 -13.76
C PHE A 97 14.56 3.33 -14.80
N GLY A 98 13.95 4.48 -15.09
CA GLY A 98 14.47 5.43 -16.06
C GLY A 98 14.44 4.92 -17.50
N LYS A 99 14.92 5.74 -18.44
CA LYS A 99 14.98 5.44 -19.86
C LYS A 99 16.31 5.87 -20.47
N GLY A 100 16.80 5.06 -21.43
CA GLY A 100 18.08 5.29 -22.11
C GLY A 100 19.29 5.03 -21.21
N ARG A 101 20.43 4.79 -21.83
CA ARG A 101 21.67 4.32 -21.18
C ARG A 101 22.16 5.19 -20.00
N GLY A 102 21.88 6.48 -20.01
CA GLY A 102 22.33 7.42 -18.96
C GLY A 102 21.44 7.50 -17.73
N SER A 103 20.24 6.86 -17.78
CA SER A 103 19.26 6.92 -16.69
C SER A 103 18.65 5.56 -16.35
N PHE A 104 18.81 4.56 -17.21
CA PHE A 104 18.25 3.23 -17.02
C PHE A 104 19.05 2.41 -16.02
N TRP A 105 18.33 1.69 -15.15
CA TRP A 105 18.84 0.60 -14.37
C TRP A 105 17.74 -0.41 -14.00
N THR A 106 18.12 -1.62 -13.66
CA THR A 106 17.24 -2.74 -13.34
C THR A 106 17.87 -3.66 -12.30
N ASN A 107 17.05 -4.45 -11.64
CA ASN A 107 17.51 -5.53 -10.76
C ASN A 107 17.67 -6.88 -11.48
N VAL A 108 17.54 -6.92 -12.80
CA VAL A 108 17.59 -8.16 -13.60
C VAL A 108 18.98 -8.43 -14.13
N PHE A 109 19.63 -7.40 -14.66
CA PHE A 109 20.97 -7.50 -15.24
C PHE A 109 21.80 -6.24 -14.93
N PRO A 110 23.13 -6.34 -14.97
CA PRO A 110 24.01 -5.22 -14.66
C PRO A 110 23.82 -4.07 -15.67
N SER A 111 23.69 -2.85 -15.16
CA SER A 111 23.57 -1.63 -15.96
C SER A 111 24.71 -0.64 -15.66
N PRO A 112 25.12 0.20 -16.62
CA PRO A 112 26.21 1.16 -16.42
C PRO A 112 25.98 2.14 -15.28
N LEU A 113 24.73 2.54 -15.04
CA LEU A 113 24.37 3.46 -13.96
C LEU A 113 24.66 2.87 -12.56
N VAL A 114 24.40 1.58 -12.34
CA VAL A 114 24.70 0.88 -11.10
C VAL A 114 26.21 0.86 -10.87
N ASP A 115 27.02 0.59 -11.91
CA ASP A 115 28.48 0.59 -11.80
C ASP A 115 29.02 1.99 -11.47
N GLN A 116 28.51 3.01 -12.13
CA GLN A 116 28.88 4.41 -11.89
C GLN A 116 28.65 4.82 -10.43
N HIS A 117 27.54 4.36 -9.82
CA HIS A 117 27.17 4.73 -8.45
C HIS A 117 27.51 3.68 -7.40
N SER A 118 28.34 2.67 -7.71
CA SER A 118 28.68 1.58 -6.80
C SER A 118 29.22 2.05 -5.43
N GLY A 119 30.02 3.13 -5.41
CA GLY A 119 30.52 3.74 -4.18
C GLY A 119 29.41 4.41 -3.35
N GLU A 120 28.44 5.05 -4.01
CA GLU A 120 27.29 5.67 -3.35
C GLU A 120 26.30 4.62 -2.84
N ILE A 121 26.10 3.55 -3.60
CA ILE A 121 25.30 2.41 -3.15
C ILE A 121 25.89 1.85 -1.84
N LYS A 122 27.18 1.53 -1.78
CA LYS A 122 27.84 1.06 -0.55
C LYS A 122 27.71 2.04 0.61
N ARG A 123 27.90 3.33 0.34
CA ARG A 123 27.74 4.39 1.36
C ARG A 123 26.31 4.46 1.88
N LEU A 124 25.29 4.24 1.05
CA LEU A 124 23.89 4.23 1.48
C LEU A 124 23.66 3.17 2.57
N GLY A 125 24.27 2.00 2.48
CA GLY A 125 24.20 0.97 3.53
C GLY A 125 24.70 1.44 4.90
N TYR A 126 25.76 2.27 4.93
CA TYR A 126 26.19 2.90 6.19
C TYR A 126 25.19 3.93 6.69
N VAL A 127 24.59 4.70 5.77
CA VAL A 127 23.60 5.71 6.13
C VAL A 127 22.34 5.06 6.69
N LEU A 128 21.88 3.93 6.14
CA LEU A 128 20.77 3.17 6.70
C LEU A 128 21.05 2.75 8.16
N LYS A 129 22.25 2.27 8.45
CA LYS A 129 22.68 1.97 9.83
C LYS A 129 22.70 3.22 10.72
N CYS A 130 23.22 4.34 10.21
CA CYS A 130 23.19 5.62 10.95
C CYS A 130 21.76 6.05 11.29
N ILE A 131 20.84 5.96 10.33
CA ILE A 131 19.42 6.26 10.56
C ILE A 131 18.83 5.36 11.63
N LYS A 132 19.13 4.05 11.58
CA LYS A 132 18.66 3.05 12.53
C LYS A 132 19.07 3.37 13.97
N TYR A 133 20.36 3.63 14.20
CA TYR A 133 20.90 3.86 15.53
C TYR A 133 20.61 5.28 16.06
N LEU A 134 20.47 6.27 15.17
CA LEU A 134 20.17 7.65 15.50
C LEU A 134 18.74 8.04 15.12
N MET A 135 17.82 7.08 15.14
CA MET A 135 16.45 7.23 14.63
C MET A 135 15.70 8.47 15.20
N PRO A 136 15.76 8.81 16.48
CA PRO A 136 15.03 9.98 16.99
C PRO A 136 15.46 11.30 16.35
N VAL A 137 16.68 11.37 15.80
CA VAL A 137 17.24 12.58 15.18
C VAL A 137 17.24 12.48 13.66
N LEU A 138 17.90 11.46 13.11
CA LEU A 138 18.02 11.31 11.66
C LEU A 138 16.72 10.81 11.01
N GLY A 139 16.03 9.88 11.66
CA GLY A 139 14.84 9.24 11.10
C GLY A 139 13.68 10.19 10.78
N ILE A 140 13.57 11.32 11.48
CA ILE A 140 12.53 12.32 11.22
C ILE A 140 12.89 13.30 10.09
N LEU A 141 14.16 13.31 9.63
CA LEU A 141 14.58 14.22 8.56
C LEU A 141 14.05 13.74 7.20
N PRO A 142 13.76 14.66 6.27
CA PRO A 142 13.37 14.27 4.92
C PRO A 142 14.54 13.61 4.16
N VAL A 143 14.23 12.63 3.31
CA VAL A 143 15.20 11.88 2.52
C VAL A 143 16.15 12.81 1.76
N LYS A 144 15.62 13.87 1.11
CA LYS A 144 16.47 14.85 0.40
C LYS A 144 17.55 15.49 1.29
N LEU A 145 17.22 15.74 2.56
CA LEU A 145 18.16 16.33 3.51
C LEU A 145 19.22 15.32 3.96
N ILE A 146 18.83 14.09 4.23
CA ILE A 146 19.74 13.00 4.57
C ILE A 146 20.74 12.76 3.42
N LEU A 147 20.26 12.64 2.19
CA LEU A 147 21.14 12.43 1.04
C LEU A 147 22.12 13.59 0.87
N ARG A 148 21.68 14.83 1.11
CA ARG A 148 22.56 16.01 1.08
C ARG A 148 23.58 16.01 2.21
N LEU A 149 23.17 15.71 3.45
CA LEU A 149 24.05 15.67 4.64
C LEU A 149 25.17 14.64 4.49
N PHE A 150 24.89 13.51 3.85
CA PHE A 150 25.86 12.45 3.61
C PHE A 150 26.54 12.57 2.22
N CYS A 151 26.47 13.73 1.59
CA CYS A 151 27.18 14.09 0.35
C CYS A 151 26.91 13.15 -0.83
N PHE A 152 25.66 12.70 -1.01
CA PHE A 152 25.25 11.98 -2.21
C PHE A 152 25.10 12.93 -3.40
N SER A 153 25.43 12.45 -4.60
CA SER A 153 25.23 13.21 -5.83
C SER A 153 23.74 13.39 -6.15
N ASN A 154 23.42 14.47 -6.86
CA ASN A 154 22.05 14.67 -7.35
C ASN A 154 21.66 13.58 -8.35
N ASP A 155 22.63 13.08 -9.11
CA ASP A 155 22.41 12.01 -10.09
C ASP A 155 21.96 10.71 -9.40
N PHE A 156 22.69 10.25 -8.38
CA PHE A 156 22.30 9.10 -7.56
C PHE A 156 20.93 9.30 -6.89
N LYS A 157 20.71 10.47 -6.29
CA LYS A 157 19.41 10.82 -5.68
C LYS A 157 18.28 10.67 -6.68
N ASN A 158 18.37 11.34 -7.83
CA ASN A 158 17.26 11.50 -8.77
C ASN A 158 17.03 10.26 -9.64
N LYS A 159 18.09 9.53 -10.01
CA LYS A 159 17.97 8.37 -10.89
C LYS A 159 17.80 7.04 -10.14
N MET A 160 18.23 6.96 -8.87
CA MET A 160 18.20 5.68 -8.15
C MET A 160 17.34 5.74 -6.87
N VAL A 161 17.63 6.64 -5.93
CA VAL A 161 16.96 6.61 -4.63
C VAL A 161 15.52 7.08 -4.69
N LEU A 162 15.23 8.22 -5.32
CA LEU A 162 13.87 8.75 -5.42
C LEU A 162 12.96 7.85 -6.27
N PRO A 163 13.35 7.36 -7.46
CA PRO A 163 12.56 6.41 -8.23
C PRO A 163 12.21 5.14 -7.45
N LEU A 164 13.18 4.59 -6.73
CA LEU A 164 12.97 3.41 -5.91
C LEU A 164 11.98 3.65 -4.76
N LEU A 165 12.09 4.78 -4.05
CA LEU A 165 11.15 5.15 -3.00
C LEU A 165 9.76 5.48 -3.55
N ALA A 166 9.68 6.14 -4.70
CA ALA A 166 8.42 6.49 -5.33
C ALA A 166 7.59 5.26 -5.68
N LEU A 167 8.24 4.18 -6.10
CA LEU A 167 7.58 2.92 -6.41
C LEU A 167 6.70 2.41 -5.25
N PHE A 168 7.06 2.73 -4.00
CA PHE A 168 6.31 2.32 -2.81
C PHE A 168 5.54 3.46 -2.15
N LEU A 169 6.10 4.67 -2.18
CA LEU A 169 5.67 5.78 -1.34
C LEU A 169 5.52 7.08 -2.12
N GLY A 170 5.37 6.97 -3.44
CA GLY A 170 5.39 8.12 -4.34
C GLY A 170 4.17 9.04 -4.29
N THR A 171 3.22 8.79 -3.39
CA THR A 171 1.96 9.53 -3.30
C THR A 171 2.15 11.05 -3.29
N GLY A 172 1.45 11.73 -4.17
CA GLY A 172 1.48 13.17 -4.34
C GLY A 172 2.84 13.73 -4.77
N ASN A 173 3.73 12.93 -5.36
CA ASN A 173 5.08 13.35 -5.71
C ASN A 173 5.87 13.97 -4.56
N GLN A 174 5.67 13.48 -3.33
CA GLN A 174 6.34 13.95 -2.11
C GLN A 174 7.59 13.15 -1.76
N THR A 175 8.11 12.33 -2.65
CA THR A 175 9.23 11.40 -2.40
C THR A 175 10.47 12.08 -1.78
N PRO A 176 10.93 13.26 -2.23
CA PRO A 176 12.05 13.96 -1.58
C PRO A 176 11.78 14.36 -0.12
N ASN A 177 10.50 14.54 0.25
CA ASN A 177 10.04 14.96 1.57
C ASN A 177 9.63 13.78 2.48
N VAL A 178 9.74 12.55 2.00
CA VAL A 178 9.51 11.34 2.79
C VAL A 178 10.49 11.30 3.97
N SER A 179 10.03 10.83 5.12
CA SER A 179 10.88 10.66 6.29
C SER A 179 11.95 9.59 6.04
N SER A 180 13.18 9.86 6.42
CA SER A 180 14.28 8.91 6.23
C SER A 180 14.14 7.62 7.07
N VAL A 181 13.29 7.63 8.11
CA VAL A 181 12.93 6.40 8.82
C VAL A 181 12.35 5.36 7.86
N LEU A 182 11.59 5.79 6.85
CA LEU A 182 11.04 4.87 5.86
C LEU A 182 12.11 4.30 4.93
N LEU A 183 13.11 5.10 4.56
CA LEU A 183 14.24 4.62 3.78
C LEU A 183 14.94 3.46 4.52
N GLU A 184 15.15 3.60 5.83
CA GLU A 184 15.74 2.53 6.65
C GLU A 184 14.79 1.34 6.81
N ARG A 185 13.52 1.60 7.16
CA ARG A 185 12.55 0.54 7.42
C ARG A 185 12.25 -0.34 6.22
N LEU A 186 12.17 0.24 5.03
CA LEU A 186 11.87 -0.50 3.81
C LEU A 186 13.02 -1.41 3.34
N PHE A 187 14.26 -1.15 3.77
CA PHE A 187 15.44 -1.89 3.32
C PHE A 187 16.14 -2.69 4.42
N ASP A 188 16.07 -2.28 5.70
CA ASP A 188 16.85 -2.90 6.77
C ASP A 188 16.02 -3.47 7.93
N ASP A 189 14.77 -3.03 8.15
CA ASP A 189 13.93 -3.56 9.23
C ASP A 189 13.28 -4.91 8.82
N PRO A 190 13.58 -6.02 9.51
CA PRO A 190 13.02 -7.33 9.16
C PRO A 190 11.49 -7.40 9.13
N GLN A 191 10.78 -6.53 9.85
CA GLN A 191 9.31 -6.53 9.93
C GLN A 191 8.64 -5.57 8.92
N MET A 192 9.39 -4.64 8.34
CA MET A 192 8.85 -3.66 7.40
C MET A 192 9.54 -3.69 6.03
N ARG A 193 10.68 -4.35 5.89
CA ARG A 193 11.42 -4.39 4.64
C ARG A 193 10.61 -5.09 3.55
N LEU A 194 10.50 -4.43 2.44
CA LEU A 194 9.93 -5.02 1.23
C LEU A 194 10.96 -5.88 0.52
N TRP A 195 12.22 -5.40 0.46
CA TRP A 195 13.39 -6.12 -0.06
C TRP A 195 14.60 -5.87 0.82
N GLU A 196 15.55 -6.77 0.78
CA GLU A 196 16.85 -6.54 1.40
C GLU A 196 17.64 -5.51 0.60
N TYR A 197 18.37 -4.66 1.32
CA TYR A 197 19.35 -3.79 0.69
C TYR A 197 20.52 -4.63 0.17
N ASP A 198 20.88 -4.41 -1.10
CA ASP A 198 22.08 -5.03 -1.70
C ASP A 198 23.19 -3.98 -1.82
N PRO A 199 24.38 -4.22 -1.20
CA PRO A 199 25.47 -3.25 -1.19
C PRO A 199 26.18 -3.08 -2.54
N ASP A 200 25.97 -3.95 -3.49
CA ASP A 200 26.59 -3.90 -4.81
C ASP A 200 25.64 -3.38 -5.89
N THR A 201 24.31 -3.66 -5.75
CA THR A 201 23.33 -3.37 -6.80
C THR A 201 22.15 -2.54 -6.32
N LEU A 202 22.10 -2.13 -5.04
CA LEU A 202 21.01 -1.44 -4.36
C LEU A 202 19.77 -2.33 -4.11
N LEU A 203 19.35 -3.11 -5.10
CA LEU A 203 18.28 -4.10 -5.02
C LEU A 203 18.80 -5.51 -5.27
N PRO A 204 18.26 -6.52 -4.58
CA PRO A 204 18.60 -7.90 -4.86
C PRO A 204 18.08 -8.32 -6.24
N ASN A 205 18.78 -9.28 -6.85
CA ASN A 205 18.34 -9.87 -8.11
C ASN A 205 17.06 -10.67 -7.90
N LEU A 206 16.01 -10.38 -8.69
CA LEU A 206 14.75 -11.09 -8.75
C LEU A 206 14.14 -11.46 -7.36
N PRO A 207 13.89 -10.49 -6.46
CA PRO A 207 13.29 -10.78 -5.17
C PRO A 207 11.88 -11.34 -5.32
N THR A 208 11.50 -12.23 -4.40
CA THR A 208 10.15 -12.81 -4.40
C THR A 208 9.17 -11.82 -3.79
N MET A 209 8.16 -11.46 -4.60
CA MET A 209 6.97 -10.73 -4.18
C MET A 209 5.74 -11.63 -4.33
N PHE A 210 4.57 -11.12 -3.97
CA PHE A 210 3.31 -11.85 -4.09
C PHE A 210 2.29 -10.99 -4.80
N THR A 211 1.61 -11.56 -5.80
CA THR A 211 0.45 -10.94 -6.43
C THR A 211 -0.80 -11.31 -5.65
N PHE A 212 -1.74 -10.38 -5.55
CA PHE A 212 -3.00 -10.64 -4.86
C PHE A 212 -4.03 -11.27 -5.79
N PRO A 213 -4.92 -12.11 -5.25
CA PRO A 213 -6.09 -12.61 -5.96
C PRO A 213 -7.08 -11.46 -6.22
N ASN A 214 -8.22 -11.77 -6.86
CA ASN A 214 -9.29 -10.79 -7.09
C ASN A 214 -9.78 -10.18 -5.77
N LEU A 215 -9.36 -8.95 -5.51
CA LEU A 215 -9.68 -8.26 -4.25
C LEU A 215 -11.15 -7.84 -4.17
N GLY A 216 -11.78 -7.49 -5.30
CA GLY A 216 -13.21 -7.18 -5.34
C GLY A 216 -14.06 -8.36 -4.86
N ASN A 217 -13.77 -9.56 -5.37
CA ASN A 217 -14.44 -10.78 -4.92
C ASN A 217 -14.13 -11.12 -3.46
N PHE A 218 -12.86 -11.02 -3.06
CA PHE A 218 -12.44 -11.27 -1.69
C PHE A 218 -13.20 -10.39 -0.68
N TYR A 219 -13.29 -9.09 -0.92
CA TYR A 219 -13.98 -8.18 0.01
C TYR A 219 -15.49 -8.39 0.01
N ARG A 220 -16.08 -8.76 -1.13
CA ARG A 220 -17.50 -9.14 -1.20
C ARG A 220 -17.78 -10.37 -0.33
N ASP A 221 -16.97 -11.42 -0.45
CA ASP A 221 -17.15 -12.68 0.28
C ASP A 221 -16.86 -12.48 1.79
N TRP A 222 -15.86 -11.66 2.12
CA TRP A 222 -15.59 -11.27 3.50
C TRP A 222 -16.76 -10.48 4.12
N ALA A 223 -17.34 -9.54 3.38
CA ALA A 223 -18.52 -8.79 3.84
C ALA A 223 -19.74 -9.70 4.02
N ALA A 224 -19.94 -10.68 3.14
CA ALA A 224 -21.00 -11.67 3.28
C ALA A 224 -20.84 -12.49 4.57
N ASP A 225 -19.63 -12.99 4.87
CA ASP A 225 -19.33 -13.70 6.12
C ASP A 225 -19.57 -12.82 7.36
N LEU A 226 -19.17 -11.55 7.34
CA LEU A 226 -19.44 -10.63 8.45
C LEU A 226 -20.93 -10.42 8.69
N ARG A 227 -21.73 -10.33 7.61
CA ARG A 227 -23.21 -10.25 7.74
C ARG A 227 -23.79 -11.51 8.38
N THR A 228 -23.32 -12.70 8.01
CA THR A 228 -23.77 -13.96 8.65
C THR A 228 -23.42 -14.02 10.14
N LYS A 229 -22.34 -13.32 10.54
CA LYS A 229 -21.93 -13.17 11.95
C LYS A 229 -22.64 -12.04 12.69
N GLY A 230 -23.63 -11.42 12.07
CA GLY A 230 -24.48 -10.40 12.70
C GLY A 230 -23.95 -8.97 12.59
N VAL A 231 -22.94 -8.70 11.76
CA VAL A 231 -22.49 -7.32 11.49
C VAL A 231 -23.50 -6.62 10.58
N LEU A 232 -24.02 -5.49 11.01
CA LEU A 232 -24.84 -4.63 10.18
C LEU A 232 -23.93 -3.76 9.30
N ILE A 233 -23.90 -4.00 7.98
CA ILE A 233 -23.10 -3.24 7.02
C ILE A 233 -24.01 -2.31 6.22
N ARG A 234 -23.80 -1.01 6.39
CA ARG A 234 -24.52 0.09 5.71
C ARG A 234 -23.56 0.77 4.74
N LEU A 235 -23.79 0.59 3.46
CA LEU A 235 -23.06 1.24 2.36
C LEU A 235 -23.88 2.42 1.83
N ASN A 236 -23.28 3.29 1.00
CA ASN A 236 -23.88 4.52 0.50
C ASN A 236 -24.46 5.40 1.63
N CYS A 237 -23.76 5.49 2.75
CA CYS A 237 -24.21 6.21 3.93
C CYS A 237 -23.11 7.11 4.47
N SER A 238 -23.35 8.42 4.46
CA SER A 238 -22.44 9.38 5.11
C SER A 238 -22.74 9.50 6.60
N VAL A 239 -21.74 9.94 7.37
CA VAL A 239 -21.79 9.99 8.83
C VAL A 239 -21.24 11.31 9.34
N GLU A 240 -21.90 11.90 10.36
CA GLU A 240 -21.40 13.00 11.14
C GLU A 240 -21.51 12.69 12.65
N VAL A 241 -20.53 13.10 13.43
CA VAL A 241 -20.56 12.96 14.89
C VAL A 241 -21.33 14.14 15.48
N CYS A 242 -22.53 13.88 16.02
CA CYS A 242 -23.34 14.88 16.71
C CYS A 242 -22.85 15.14 18.13
N GLU A 243 -22.55 14.08 18.87
CA GLU A 243 -22.09 14.13 20.26
C GLU A 243 -21.21 12.93 20.58
N ARG A 244 -20.22 13.11 21.47
CA ARG A 244 -19.44 12.02 22.03
C ARG A 244 -18.84 12.38 23.38
N GLY A 245 -18.73 11.40 24.25
CA GLY A 245 -18.22 11.60 25.60
C GLY A 245 -18.35 10.34 26.46
N LYS A 246 -18.40 10.51 27.77
CA LYS A 246 -18.47 9.39 28.72
C LYS A 246 -19.72 8.52 28.58
N LYS A 247 -20.81 9.08 28.08
CA LYS A 247 -22.11 8.40 27.93
C LYS A 247 -22.26 7.60 26.61
N GLY A 248 -21.39 7.81 25.65
CA GLY A 248 -21.44 7.18 24.33
C GLY A 248 -21.13 8.15 23.20
N VAL A 249 -21.49 7.72 21.99
CA VAL A 249 -21.34 8.48 20.74
C VAL A 249 -22.67 8.51 20.03
N VAL A 250 -23.11 9.70 19.63
CA VAL A 250 -24.31 9.91 18.81
C VAL A 250 -23.87 10.27 17.40
N LEU A 251 -24.26 9.47 16.43
CA LEU A 251 -23.97 9.65 15.02
C LEU A 251 -25.23 10.07 14.28
N GLN A 252 -25.13 11.07 13.40
CA GLN A 252 -26.10 11.32 12.36
C GLN A 252 -25.69 10.54 11.12
N LEU A 253 -26.61 9.73 10.60
CA LEU A 253 -26.42 8.91 9.41
C LEU A 253 -27.30 9.48 8.30
N GLN A 254 -26.75 9.61 7.12
CA GLN A 254 -27.46 10.12 5.95
C GLN A 254 -27.22 9.23 4.75
N PRO A 255 -28.21 8.46 4.29
CA PRO A 255 -28.14 7.72 3.05
C PRO A 255 -27.97 8.66 1.86
N GLN A 256 -27.22 8.23 0.84
CA GLN A 256 -27.05 9.01 -0.39
C GLN A 256 -28.34 9.08 -1.22
N GLN A 257 -29.26 8.13 -1.02
CA GLN A 257 -30.53 8.08 -1.74
C GLN A 257 -31.73 7.81 -0.79
N GLY A 258 -32.77 8.58 -0.90
CA GLY A 258 -34.15 8.23 -0.64
C GLY A 258 -34.63 8.19 0.81
N SER A 259 -33.81 8.37 1.84
CA SER A 259 -34.24 8.35 3.23
C SER A 259 -33.84 9.62 3.98
N GLU A 260 -34.68 10.07 4.90
CA GLU A 260 -34.34 11.18 5.80
C GLU A 260 -33.18 10.80 6.72
N PRO A 261 -32.30 11.75 7.06
CA PRO A 261 -31.24 11.55 8.05
C PRO A 261 -31.82 11.11 9.40
N TRP A 262 -31.13 10.19 10.09
CA TRP A 262 -31.51 9.79 11.45
C TRP A 262 -30.31 9.78 12.37
N THR A 263 -30.55 9.73 13.66
CA THR A 263 -29.52 9.62 14.67
C THR A 263 -29.53 8.24 15.32
N GLU A 264 -28.33 7.73 15.62
CA GLU A 264 -28.14 6.45 16.31
C GLU A 264 -27.05 6.57 17.37
N THR A 265 -27.23 5.89 18.51
CA THR A 265 -26.31 5.95 19.64
C THR A 265 -25.51 4.67 19.76
N PHE A 266 -24.21 4.81 19.96
CA PHE A 266 -23.24 3.74 20.11
C PHE A 266 -22.43 3.92 21.41
N ASP A 267 -21.92 2.82 21.95
CA ASP A 267 -21.04 2.86 23.11
C ASP A 267 -19.60 3.25 22.74
N GLU A 268 -19.15 2.81 21.57
CA GLU A 268 -17.79 3.03 21.09
C GLU A 268 -17.79 3.33 19.56
N LEU A 269 -16.80 4.09 19.14
CA LEU A 269 -16.59 4.49 17.74
C LEU A 269 -15.18 4.10 17.28
N VAL A 270 -15.09 3.47 16.10
CA VAL A 270 -13.82 3.22 15.40
C VAL A 270 -13.88 3.91 14.04
N ILE A 271 -13.00 4.88 13.80
CA ILE A 271 -12.93 5.61 12.53
C ILE A 271 -11.82 4.99 11.69
N CYS A 272 -12.20 4.34 10.58
CA CYS A 272 -11.33 3.61 9.67
C CYS A 272 -11.19 4.27 8.28
N CYS A 273 -11.72 5.47 8.12
CA CYS A 273 -11.58 6.29 6.91
C CYS A 273 -10.28 7.12 6.90
N PRO A 274 -9.92 7.82 5.81
CA PRO A 274 -8.79 8.74 5.75
C PRO A 274 -8.78 9.77 6.89
N GLY A 275 -7.59 10.17 7.36
CA GLY A 275 -7.47 11.01 8.56
C GLY A 275 -8.07 12.42 8.42
N ASP A 276 -8.07 12.99 7.23
CA ASP A 276 -8.72 14.26 6.92
C ASP A 276 -10.25 14.11 6.90
N GLU A 277 -10.77 13.00 6.38
CA GLU A 277 -12.20 12.67 6.45
C GLU A 277 -12.62 12.41 7.89
N ALA A 278 -11.81 11.70 8.68
CA ALA A 278 -12.04 11.52 10.11
C ALA A 278 -12.18 12.88 10.82
N LYS A 279 -11.35 13.84 10.46
CA LYS A 279 -11.44 15.21 11.02
C LYS A 279 -12.72 15.92 10.61
N LYS A 280 -13.20 15.75 9.35
CA LYS A 280 -14.48 16.29 8.86
C LYS A 280 -15.66 15.67 9.61
N ILE A 281 -15.69 14.34 9.73
CA ILE A 281 -16.74 13.58 10.45
C ILE A 281 -16.84 14.02 11.91
N LEU A 282 -15.73 14.28 12.58
CA LEU A 282 -15.72 14.79 13.95
C LEU A 282 -16.19 16.24 14.07
N GLY A 283 -15.97 17.05 13.05
CA GLY A 283 -16.38 18.44 12.97
C GLY A 283 -16.03 19.26 14.23
N ARG A 284 -17.02 19.90 14.83
CA ARG A 284 -16.86 20.68 16.08
C ARG A 284 -16.52 19.81 17.30
N ASN A 285 -16.87 18.52 17.25
CA ASN A 285 -16.62 17.58 18.35
C ASN A 285 -15.16 17.10 18.41
N ALA A 286 -14.31 17.43 17.42
CA ALA A 286 -12.89 17.13 17.47
C ALA A 286 -12.22 17.90 18.60
N THR A 287 -11.48 17.21 19.48
CA THR A 287 -10.63 17.83 20.49
C THR A 287 -9.45 18.57 19.83
N TRP A 288 -8.76 19.43 20.58
CA TRP A 288 -7.57 20.11 20.06
C TRP A 288 -6.45 19.13 19.65
N ARG A 289 -6.30 18.02 20.41
CA ARG A 289 -5.33 16.96 20.10
C ARG A 289 -5.67 16.26 18.78
N GLU A 290 -6.93 15.92 18.57
CA GLU A 290 -7.38 15.29 17.32
C GLU A 290 -7.21 16.24 16.14
N ARG A 291 -7.59 17.53 16.29
CA ARG A 291 -7.35 18.53 15.23
C ARG A 291 -5.88 18.66 14.91
N TYR A 292 -5.00 18.62 15.95
CA TYR A 292 -3.57 18.66 15.76
C TYR A 292 -3.07 17.40 15.04
N VAL A 293 -3.36 16.20 15.51
CA VAL A 293 -2.87 14.95 14.94
C VAL A 293 -3.45 14.71 13.54
N LEU A 294 -4.78 14.69 13.39
CA LEU A 294 -5.45 14.44 12.11
C LEU A 294 -5.14 15.52 11.06
N GLY A 295 -5.01 16.79 11.49
CA GLY A 295 -4.60 17.88 10.59
C GLY A 295 -3.13 17.79 10.15
N GLY A 296 -2.34 16.88 10.71
CA GLY A 296 -0.95 16.61 10.31
C GLY A 296 -0.84 15.63 9.14
N VAL A 297 -1.87 14.83 8.90
CA VAL A 297 -1.92 13.94 7.74
C VAL A 297 -2.20 14.78 6.50
N LYS A 298 -1.39 14.61 5.46
CA LYS A 298 -1.59 15.26 4.16
C LYS A 298 -1.97 14.22 3.13
N PHE A 299 -3.05 14.48 2.42
CA PHE A 299 -3.55 13.66 1.35
C PHE A 299 -3.33 14.35 0.00
N PHE A 300 -3.21 13.56 -1.03
CA PHE A 300 -3.04 13.99 -2.42
C PHE A 300 -3.97 13.15 -3.29
N ASN A 301 -4.46 13.76 -4.37
CA ASN A 301 -5.24 13.04 -5.36
C ASN A 301 -4.30 12.60 -6.48
N ASP A 302 -4.20 11.29 -6.64
CA ASP A 302 -3.43 10.65 -7.69
C ASP A 302 -4.42 9.93 -8.63
N ILE A 303 -4.07 9.77 -9.90
CA ILE A 303 -4.90 9.03 -10.86
C ILE A 303 -4.15 7.83 -11.42
N THR A 304 -4.82 6.69 -11.49
CA THR A 304 -4.38 5.53 -12.25
C THR A 304 -5.16 5.44 -13.56
N ILE A 305 -4.45 5.41 -14.68
CA ILE A 305 -5.00 5.10 -15.99
C ILE A 305 -4.63 3.68 -16.36
N THR A 306 -5.63 2.81 -16.47
CA THR A 306 -5.48 1.46 -17.00
C THR A 306 -5.68 1.52 -18.51
N HIS A 307 -4.70 1.06 -19.29
CA HIS A 307 -4.70 1.16 -20.75
C HIS A 307 -3.99 -0.01 -21.43
N SER A 308 -4.17 -0.15 -22.74
CA SER A 308 -3.45 -1.10 -23.59
C SER A 308 -2.56 -0.41 -24.63
N ASP A 309 -2.11 0.81 -24.36
CA ASP A 309 -1.26 1.56 -25.27
C ASP A 309 0.22 1.23 -25.08
N SER A 310 0.69 0.22 -25.80
CA SER A 310 2.08 -0.21 -25.82
C SER A 310 3.04 0.82 -26.41
N ASN A 311 2.56 1.63 -27.38
CA ASN A 311 3.39 2.68 -28.02
C ASN A 311 3.72 3.80 -27.02
N TYR A 312 2.70 4.29 -26.29
CA TYR A 312 2.90 5.22 -25.20
C TYR A 312 3.83 4.61 -24.13
N PHE A 313 3.56 3.37 -23.70
CA PHE A 313 4.32 2.74 -22.65
C PHE A 313 5.81 2.59 -23.00
N GLN A 314 6.11 2.14 -24.23
CA GLN A 314 7.49 2.05 -24.73
C GLN A 314 8.15 3.42 -24.95
N LYS A 315 7.37 4.47 -25.25
CA LYS A 315 7.90 5.83 -25.34
C LYS A 315 8.46 6.32 -24.01
N ILE A 316 7.82 5.97 -22.89
CA ILE A 316 8.16 6.47 -21.55
C ILE A 316 9.09 5.51 -20.78
N PHE A 317 8.92 4.19 -20.94
CA PHE A 317 9.59 3.17 -20.15
C PHE A 317 10.43 2.21 -21.01
N GLU A 318 11.46 1.59 -20.41
CA GLU A 318 12.19 0.47 -21.03
C GLU A 318 11.49 -0.83 -20.68
N ALA A 319 10.59 -1.27 -21.56
CA ALA A 319 9.74 -2.44 -21.36
C ALA A 319 10.31 -3.74 -21.96
N GLN A 320 11.33 -3.64 -22.80
CA GLN A 320 11.94 -4.78 -23.50
C GLN A 320 13.46 -4.76 -23.32
N TYR A 321 14.07 -5.96 -23.42
CA TYR A 321 15.53 -6.08 -23.35
C TYR A 321 16.21 -5.41 -24.53
N ASP A 322 17.20 -4.57 -24.21
CA ASP A 322 18.11 -3.96 -25.17
C ASP A 322 19.55 -4.22 -24.70
N PRO A 323 20.37 -4.98 -25.46
CA PRO A 323 21.78 -5.23 -25.10
C PRO A 323 22.61 -3.98 -24.86
N SER A 324 22.26 -2.84 -25.51
CA SER A 324 22.98 -1.57 -25.36
C SER A 324 22.85 -0.97 -23.95
N LEU A 325 21.83 -1.36 -23.18
CA LEU A 325 21.57 -0.93 -21.81
C LEU A 325 22.37 -1.76 -20.77
N GLY A 326 22.96 -2.88 -21.18
CA GLY A 326 23.78 -3.72 -20.34
C GLY A 326 25.18 -3.15 -20.08
N ALA A 327 25.69 -3.37 -18.86
CA ALA A 327 27.10 -3.15 -18.54
C ALA A 327 27.93 -4.39 -18.90
N GLN A 328 29.23 -4.18 -19.17
CA GLN A 328 30.16 -5.28 -19.40
C GLN A 328 30.22 -6.19 -18.16
N PRO A 329 30.11 -7.51 -18.30
CA PRO A 329 30.14 -8.43 -17.17
C PRO A 329 31.56 -8.54 -16.59
N SER A 330 31.72 -8.16 -15.34
CA SER A 330 32.98 -8.26 -14.60
C SER A 330 33.12 -9.59 -13.83
N THR A 331 32.00 -10.32 -13.67
CA THR A 331 31.93 -11.60 -12.94
C THR A 331 31.08 -12.62 -13.69
N LYS A 332 31.26 -13.91 -13.35
CA LYS A 332 30.45 -14.99 -13.90
C LYS A 332 28.95 -14.83 -13.55
N GLU A 333 28.66 -14.26 -12.38
CA GLU A 333 27.28 -14.03 -11.96
C GLU A 333 26.62 -12.94 -12.82
N ARG A 334 27.30 -11.83 -13.06
CA ARG A 334 26.81 -10.77 -13.96
C ARG A 334 26.60 -11.27 -15.40
N GLN A 335 27.48 -12.19 -15.86
CA GLN A 335 27.29 -12.84 -17.17
C GLN A 335 26.04 -13.69 -17.20
N LYS A 336 25.75 -14.46 -16.12
CA LYS A 336 24.50 -15.24 -16.04
C LYS A 336 23.26 -14.34 -16.04
N GLN A 337 23.31 -13.20 -15.36
CA GLN A 337 22.20 -12.23 -15.36
C GLN A 337 21.94 -11.67 -16.75
N LEU A 338 22.98 -11.33 -17.52
CA LEU A 338 22.83 -10.91 -18.92
C LEU A 338 22.23 -12.04 -19.77
N THR A 339 22.79 -13.24 -19.67
CA THR A 339 22.27 -14.41 -20.39
C THR A 339 20.83 -14.71 -20.03
N PHE A 340 20.44 -14.52 -18.76
CA PHE A 340 19.04 -14.63 -18.33
C PHE A 340 18.15 -13.58 -19.02
N ALA A 341 18.58 -12.33 -19.06
CA ALA A 341 17.81 -11.24 -19.67
C ALA A 341 17.61 -11.41 -21.19
N GLU A 342 18.59 -12.02 -21.87
CA GLU A 342 18.59 -12.32 -23.30
C GLU A 342 17.68 -13.50 -23.69
N GLN A 343 17.26 -14.31 -22.72
CA GLN A 343 16.43 -15.48 -23.01
C GLN A 343 15.09 -15.08 -23.60
N GLN A 344 14.57 -15.91 -24.49
CA GLN A 344 13.20 -15.76 -24.98
C GLN A 344 12.23 -15.80 -23.80
N PRO A 345 11.34 -14.82 -23.68
CA PRO A 345 10.39 -14.75 -22.59
C PRO A 345 9.54 -16.03 -22.50
N ARG A 346 9.47 -16.61 -21.29
CA ARG A 346 8.65 -17.77 -20.99
C ARG A 346 8.19 -17.72 -19.54
N CYS A 347 6.93 -18.02 -19.30
CA CYS A 347 6.40 -18.09 -17.95
C CYS A 347 6.82 -19.40 -17.27
N GLU A 348 7.37 -19.30 -16.09
CA GLU A 348 7.65 -20.39 -15.18
C GLU A 348 6.79 -20.31 -13.92
N LYS A 349 6.90 -21.34 -13.05
CA LYS A 349 6.08 -21.45 -11.84
C LYS A 349 6.10 -20.18 -10.96
N ASP A 350 7.27 -19.55 -10.82
CA ASP A 350 7.49 -18.43 -9.90
C ASP A 350 7.70 -17.08 -10.64
N GLY A 351 7.51 -17.03 -11.96
CA GLY A 351 7.69 -15.79 -12.71
C GLY A 351 8.14 -16.00 -14.16
N TRP A 352 8.76 -14.97 -14.72
CA TRP A 352 9.22 -14.97 -16.10
C TRP A 352 10.69 -15.33 -16.23
N LEU A 353 11.06 -16.11 -17.24
CA LEU A 353 12.40 -16.11 -17.82
C LEU A 353 12.51 -14.95 -18.81
N GLY A 354 13.74 -14.45 -18.98
CA GLY A 354 14.00 -13.28 -19.80
C GLY A 354 13.64 -11.96 -19.10
N PHE A 355 13.91 -10.85 -19.76
CA PHE A 355 13.60 -9.52 -19.24
C PHE A 355 12.12 -9.20 -19.49
N GLN A 356 11.33 -9.30 -18.43
CA GLN A 356 9.89 -9.01 -18.42
C GLN A 356 9.58 -8.14 -17.19
N PRO A 357 9.97 -6.85 -17.22
CA PRO A 357 9.77 -5.97 -16.09
C PRO A 357 8.28 -5.74 -15.83
N MET A 358 7.96 -5.57 -14.55
CA MET A 358 6.61 -5.46 -14.03
C MET A 358 6.33 -4.06 -13.50
N TYR A 359 7.35 -3.43 -12.91
CA TYR A 359 7.27 -2.10 -12.31
C TYR A 359 8.28 -1.17 -12.95
N PHE A 360 7.82 0.07 -13.19
CA PHE A 360 8.56 1.08 -13.90
C PHE A 360 8.44 2.41 -13.19
N THR A 361 9.49 3.23 -13.29
CA THR A 361 9.42 4.63 -12.90
C THR A 361 10.14 5.49 -13.93
N HIS A 362 9.62 6.68 -14.12
CA HIS A 362 10.20 7.70 -14.98
C HIS A 362 10.26 9.02 -14.22
N SER A 363 11.46 9.62 -14.11
CA SER A 363 11.61 10.98 -13.58
C SER A 363 11.37 11.98 -14.68
N LEU A 364 10.57 13.02 -14.40
CA LEU A 364 10.25 14.04 -15.38
C LEU A 364 11.49 14.89 -15.69
N GLU A 365 11.74 15.17 -16.96
CA GLU A 365 12.89 15.99 -17.40
C GLU A 365 12.80 17.43 -16.85
N SER A 366 11.58 17.98 -16.76
CA SER A 366 11.32 19.32 -16.26
C SER A 366 11.57 19.49 -14.76
N ASP A 367 11.35 18.42 -13.97
CA ASP A 367 11.60 18.37 -12.53
C ASP A 367 11.93 16.93 -12.12
N PRO A 368 13.23 16.57 -12.02
CA PRO A 368 13.66 15.21 -11.68
C PRO A 368 13.25 14.72 -10.28
N ASP A 369 12.74 15.61 -9.42
CA ASP A 369 12.13 15.25 -8.13
C ASP A 369 10.69 14.70 -8.28
N LYS A 370 10.11 14.78 -9.50
CA LYS A 370 8.78 14.28 -9.85
C LYS A 370 8.87 13.02 -10.70
N ILE A 371 7.97 12.11 -10.44
CA ILE A 371 8.06 10.74 -10.97
C ILE A 371 6.68 10.30 -11.43
N GLU A 372 6.65 9.66 -12.59
CA GLU A 372 5.53 8.84 -13.05
C GLU A 372 5.84 7.37 -12.85
N MET A 373 4.83 6.58 -12.53
CA MET A 373 4.98 5.14 -12.30
C MET A 373 4.20 4.36 -13.35
N GLY A 374 4.81 3.31 -13.87
CA GLY A 374 4.18 2.37 -14.78
C GLY A 374 4.15 0.96 -14.19
N PHE A 375 3.11 0.21 -14.53
CA PHE A 375 2.96 -1.20 -14.16
C PHE A 375 2.53 -1.99 -15.38
N ASP A 376 3.25 -3.04 -15.70
CA ASP A 376 2.79 -4.07 -16.64
C ASP A 376 1.99 -5.12 -15.87
N CYS A 377 0.66 -4.95 -15.89
CA CYS A 377 -0.25 -5.85 -15.18
C CYS A 377 -0.22 -7.27 -15.76
N SER A 378 0.01 -7.40 -17.07
CA SER A 378 0.09 -8.69 -17.75
C SER A 378 1.30 -9.50 -17.32
N ASN A 379 2.43 -8.84 -17.04
CA ASN A 379 3.61 -9.50 -16.49
C ASN A 379 3.48 -9.78 -15.00
N TYR A 380 2.84 -8.89 -14.23
CA TYR A 380 2.81 -8.98 -12.79
C TYR A 380 1.68 -9.83 -12.25
N GLN A 381 0.43 -9.56 -12.65
CA GLN A 381 -0.75 -10.18 -12.03
C GLN A 381 -1.00 -11.58 -12.59
N HIS A 382 -1.12 -12.56 -11.69
CA HIS A 382 -1.09 -13.99 -12.01
C HIS A 382 -2.20 -14.46 -12.95
N GLN A 383 -3.39 -13.81 -12.96
CA GLN A 383 -4.51 -14.23 -13.82
C GLN A 383 -4.20 -14.13 -15.32
N PHE A 384 -3.30 -13.22 -15.70
CA PHE A 384 -2.83 -13.15 -17.09
C PHE A 384 -1.90 -14.33 -17.44
N ARG A 385 -1.08 -14.79 -16.46
CA ARG A 385 -0.16 -15.91 -16.64
C ARG A 385 -0.86 -17.26 -16.65
N ASP A 386 -1.96 -17.40 -15.88
CA ASP A 386 -2.72 -18.66 -15.76
C ASP A 386 -3.35 -19.09 -17.08
N ARG A 387 -3.42 -18.23 -18.08
CA ARG A 387 -4.07 -18.46 -19.38
C ARG A 387 -3.12 -18.50 -20.57
N LEU A 388 -1.83 -18.56 -20.31
CA LEU A 388 -0.85 -18.69 -21.38
C LEU A 388 -1.08 -19.99 -22.15
N GLY A 389 -1.02 -19.91 -23.48
CA GLY A 389 -1.18 -21.05 -24.37
C GLY A 389 -0.06 -22.08 -24.31
N ALA A 390 -0.11 -23.08 -25.18
CA ALA A 390 0.93 -24.10 -25.27
C ALA A 390 2.32 -23.48 -25.46
N GLY A 391 3.24 -23.80 -24.54
CA GLY A 391 4.61 -23.27 -24.55
C GLY A 391 4.87 -22.12 -23.58
N ASN A 392 3.85 -21.67 -22.82
CA ASN A 392 4.01 -20.60 -21.80
C ASN A 392 4.65 -19.31 -22.35
N GLN A 393 4.42 -19.01 -23.64
CA GLN A 393 4.90 -17.79 -24.28
C GLN A 393 4.06 -16.59 -23.81
N PRO A 394 4.68 -15.46 -23.49
CA PRO A 394 3.94 -14.24 -23.18
C PRO A 394 3.15 -13.76 -24.39
N CYS A 395 2.08 -13.05 -24.13
CA CYS A 395 1.43 -12.24 -25.15
C CYS A 395 2.44 -11.21 -25.70
N PRO A 396 2.41 -10.84 -26.98
CA PRO A 396 3.16 -9.69 -27.48
C PRO A 396 2.78 -8.42 -26.71
N LEU A 397 3.74 -7.49 -26.57
CA LEU A 397 3.57 -6.28 -25.74
C LEU A 397 2.35 -5.42 -26.13
N ASP A 398 1.92 -5.46 -27.38
CA ASP A 398 0.72 -4.79 -27.87
C ASP A 398 -0.60 -5.39 -27.36
N GLY A 399 -0.54 -6.60 -26.81
CA GLY A 399 -1.65 -7.26 -26.13
C GLY A 399 -1.64 -7.07 -24.61
N HIS A 400 -0.64 -6.39 -24.04
CA HIS A 400 -0.55 -6.19 -22.60
C HIS A 400 -1.52 -5.13 -22.08
N VAL A 401 -1.85 -5.25 -20.80
CA VAL A 401 -2.58 -4.26 -20.02
C VAL A 401 -1.61 -3.58 -19.07
N PHE A 402 -1.57 -2.26 -19.16
CA PHE A 402 -0.70 -1.40 -18.35
C PHE A 402 -1.53 -0.55 -17.39
N GLN A 403 -0.87 -0.12 -16.32
CA GLN A 403 -1.35 0.99 -15.49
C GLN A 403 -0.28 2.05 -15.40
N THR A 404 -0.63 3.29 -15.71
CA THR A 404 0.23 4.45 -15.44
C THR A 404 -0.40 5.27 -14.33
N ILE A 405 0.40 5.60 -13.31
CA ILE A 405 -0.03 6.38 -12.16
C ILE A 405 0.60 7.76 -12.21
N PHE A 406 -0.26 8.77 -12.25
CA PHE A 406 0.08 10.18 -12.23
C PHE A 406 -0.20 10.75 -10.84
N LEU A 407 0.81 11.38 -10.26
CA LEU A 407 0.83 11.76 -8.87
C LEU A 407 0.59 13.25 -8.70
N ASN A 408 -0.36 13.61 -7.81
CA ASN A 408 -0.73 14.97 -7.43
C ASN A 408 -1.46 15.75 -8.54
N ASP A 409 -2.77 15.81 -8.43
CA ASP A 409 -3.67 16.54 -9.33
C ASP A 409 -3.33 18.03 -9.54
N GLN A 410 -2.58 18.64 -8.60
CA GLN A 410 -2.07 20.00 -8.74
C GLN A 410 -0.89 20.12 -9.73
N GLN A 411 -0.42 19.02 -10.29
CA GLN A 411 0.73 18.93 -11.21
C GLN A 411 0.35 18.32 -12.57
N GLN A 412 -0.92 18.37 -12.94
CA GLN A 412 -1.45 17.76 -14.17
C GLN A 412 -0.79 18.30 -15.45
N ASP A 413 -0.32 19.55 -15.41
CA ASP A 413 0.41 20.20 -16.50
C ASP A 413 1.77 19.55 -16.83
N MET A 414 2.32 18.78 -15.88
CA MET A 414 3.57 18.05 -16.05
C MET A 414 3.37 16.59 -16.53
N TRP A 415 2.14 16.08 -16.49
CA TRP A 415 1.85 14.67 -16.75
C TRP A 415 1.89 14.32 -18.23
N THR A 416 2.36 13.10 -18.53
CA THR A 416 2.36 12.57 -19.90
C THR A 416 1.03 11.92 -20.30
N TRP A 417 0.00 12.00 -19.50
CA TRP A 417 -1.28 11.30 -19.67
C TRP A 417 -1.99 11.61 -20.99
N ASN A 418 -1.79 12.83 -21.54
CA ASN A 418 -2.34 13.22 -22.84
C ASN A 418 -1.70 12.49 -24.04
N ASP A 419 -0.57 11.83 -23.82
CA ASP A 419 0.11 11.03 -24.84
C ASP A 419 -0.50 9.62 -24.96
N ILE A 420 -1.35 9.20 -24.01
CA ILE A 420 -2.06 7.92 -24.06
C ILE A 420 -3.21 8.04 -25.06
N ASP A 421 -3.27 7.11 -26.03
CA ASP A 421 -4.37 7.04 -26.99
C ASP A 421 -5.71 6.82 -26.25
N PRO A 422 -6.66 7.78 -26.35
CA PRO A 422 -7.95 7.64 -25.64
C PRO A 422 -8.73 6.37 -26.00
N SER A 423 -8.55 5.83 -27.21
CA SER A 423 -9.21 4.60 -27.66
C SER A 423 -8.69 3.33 -26.97
N LYS A 424 -7.51 3.43 -26.35
CA LYS A 424 -6.86 2.33 -25.62
C LYS A 424 -7.01 2.41 -24.11
N ILE A 425 -7.67 3.47 -23.61
CA ILE A 425 -7.97 3.59 -22.18
C ILE A 425 -9.08 2.59 -21.81
N ILE A 426 -8.83 1.80 -20.78
CA ILE A 426 -9.75 0.79 -20.25
C ILE A 426 -10.51 1.34 -19.05
N ALA A 427 -9.79 1.97 -18.12
CA ALA A 427 -10.37 2.55 -16.91
C ALA A 427 -9.52 3.71 -16.40
N GLN A 428 -10.18 4.63 -15.69
CA GLN A 428 -9.54 5.73 -14.98
C GLN A 428 -10.06 5.75 -13.55
N LYS A 429 -9.16 5.86 -12.57
CA LYS A 429 -9.54 5.89 -11.17
C LYS A 429 -8.72 6.87 -10.36
N TRP A 430 -9.41 7.76 -9.68
CA TRP A 430 -8.82 8.70 -8.74
C TRP A 430 -8.65 8.08 -7.37
N TRP A 431 -7.54 8.39 -6.74
CA TRP A 431 -7.17 7.92 -5.42
C TRP A 431 -6.89 9.10 -4.49
N HIS A 432 -7.46 9.05 -3.31
CA HIS A 432 -7.14 9.98 -2.23
C HIS A 432 -6.15 9.31 -1.28
N GLN A 433 -4.86 9.58 -1.47
CA GLN A 433 -3.77 8.89 -0.78
C GLN A 433 -2.98 9.82 0.12
N PHE A 434 -2.57 9.33 1.30
CA PHE A 434 -1.75 10.14 2.17
C PHE A 434 -0.28 10.15 1.74
N GLY A 435 0.35 11.32 1.87
CA GLY A 435 1.77 11.48 1.60
C GLY A 435 2.61 11.17 2.85
N HIS A 436 3.68 10.40 2.66
CA HIS A 436 4.59 9.98 3.71
C HIS A 436 5.61 11.08 4.10
N ARG A 437 5.19 12.33 4.16
CA ARG A 437 6.07 13.45 4.50
C ARG A 437 6.65 13.27 5.90
N TRP A 438 7.87 13.77 6.13
CA TRP A 438 8.56 13.66 7.42
C TRP A 438 7.74 14.18 8.62
N GLN A 439 6.88 15.21 8.42
CA GLN A 439 5.98 15.72 9.46
C GLN A 439 4.99 14.66 9.94
N HIS A 440 4.62 13.71 9.09
CA HIS A 440 3.74 12.59 9.47
C HIS A 440 4.38 11.75 10.58
N TYR A 441 5.68 11.44 10.45
CA TYR A 441 6.43 10.64 11.43
C TYR A 441 6.87 11.40 12.67
N LEU A 442 6.90 12.71 12.60
CA LEU A 442 7.15 13.56 13.77
C LEU A 442 5.88 13.85 14.58
N ARG A 443 4.73 13.99 13.90
CA ARG A 443 3.50 14.53 14.50
C ARG A 443 2.37 13.51 14.58
N VAL A 444 2.09 12.79 13.47
CA VAL A 444 0.91 11.93 13.39
C VAL A 444 1.17 10.60 14.07
N VAL A 445 2.16 9.84 13.63
CA VAL A 445 2.46 8.51 14.17
C VAL A 445 2.62 8.52 15.69
N PRO A 446 3.48 9.35 16.30
CA PRO A 446 3.58 9.42 17.76
C PRO A 446 2.36 10.07 18.42
N GLY A 447 1.61 10.89 17.68
CA GLY A 447 0.37 11.53 18.15
C GLY A 447 -0.79 10.56 18.34
N MET A 448 -0.80 9.43 17.61
CA MET A 448 -1.89 8.46 17.64
C MET A 448 -2.18 7.94 19.05
N MET A 449 -1.15 7.63 19.85
CA MET A 449 -1.33 7.14 21.23
C MET A 449 -2.07 8.12 22.14
N PHE A 450 -2.08 9.41 21.81
CA PHE A 450 -2.73 10.46 22.62
C PHE A 450 -4.17 10.74 22.21
N ILE A 451 -4.61 10.25 21.05
CA ILE A 451 -5.98 10.42 20.58
C ILE A 451 -6.78 9.11 20.60
N ASN A 452 -6.12 7.95 20.45
CA ASN A 452 -6.77 6.66 20.53
C ASN A 452 -7.37 6.40 21.92
N GLY A 453 -8.66 6.04 21.96
CA GLY A 453 -9.41 5.76 23.18
C GLY A 453 -9.99 7.01 23.87
N GLN A 454 -9.69 8.22 23.40
CA GLN A 454 -10.30 9.44 23.92
C GLN A 454 -11.75 9.57 23.47
N ASN A 455 -12.63 9.99 24.39
CA ASN A 455 -14.06 10.17 24.10
C ASN A 455 -14.69 8.97 23.35
N ARG A 456 -14.34 7.74 23.76
CA ARG A 456 -14.82 6.48 23.18
C ARG A 456 -14.54 6.32 21.67
N THR A 457 -13.51 7.00 21.18
CA THR A 457 -13.15 6.99 19.75
C THR A 457 -11.77 6.41 19.53
N ARG A 458 -11.63 5.53 18.54
CA ARG A 458 -10.36 4.97 18.06
C ARG A 458 -10.21 5.20 16.57
N TYR A 459 -8.99 5.23 16.11
CA TYR A 459 -8.63 5.48 14.71
C TYR A 459 -7.82 4.31 14.19
N ALA A 460 -8.17 3.84 13.00
CA ALA A 460 -7.45 2.79 12.28
C ALA A 460 -7.33 3.17 10.79
N GLY A 461 -6.43 2.51 10.09
CA GLY A 461 -6.15 2.75 8.67
C GLY A 461 -4.65 2.75 8.41
N SER A 462 -4.25 2.55 7.17
CA SER A 462 -2.84 2.56 6.77
C SER A 462 -2.16 3.90 7.09
N TRP A 463 -2.88 5.00 6.98
CA TRP A 463 -2.39 6.35 7.30
C TRP A 463 -1.93 6.54 8.75
N THR A 464 -2.29 5.64 9.67
CA THR A 464 -1.83 5.71 11.07
C THR A 464 -0.34 5.42 11.21
N MET A 465 0.28 4.80 10.19
CA MET A 465 1.71 4.50 10.17
C MET A 465 2.31 4.56 8.75
N VAL A 466 2.03 3.59 7.88
CA VAL A 466 2.57 3.47 6.51
C VAL A 466 1.49 2.96 5.57
N ASN A 467 1.46 3.44 4.33
CA ASN A 467 0.48 3.04 3.32
C ASN A 467 0.71 1.59 2.84
N MET A 468 0.28 0.64 3.66
CA MET A 468 0.33 -0.78 3.38
C MET A 468 -0.99 -1.42 3.79
N HIS A 469 -1.48 -2.36 2.99
CA HIS A 469 -2.65 -3.17 3.34
C HIS A 469 -2.48 -3.91 4.66
N GLU A 470 -1.28 -4.40 4.94
CA GLU A 470 -0.90 -5.03 6.21
C GLU A 470 -1.11 -4.10 7.41
N ILE A 471 -0.68 -2.84 7.31
CA ILE A 471 -0.88 -1.85 8.39
C ILE A 471 -2.36 -1.55 8.58
N ALA A 472 -3.14 -1.47 7.50
CA ALA A 472 -4.58 -1.29 7.61
C ALA A 472 -5.23 -2.45 8.39
N CYS A 473 -4.88 -3.70 8.08
CA CYS A 473 -5.36 -4.88 8.80
C CYS A 473 -4.96 -4.85 10.28
N ILE A 474 -3.67 -4.64 10.57
CA ILE A 474 -3.15 -4.59 11.94
C ILE A 474 -3.82 -3.48 12.76
N SER A 475 -4.05 -2.31 12.16
CA SER A 475 -4.66 -1.16 12.82
C SER A 475 -6.10 -1.45 13.25
N GLY A 476 -6.88 -2.13 12.41
CA GLY A 476 -8.24 -2.55 12.72
C GLY A 476 -8.28 -3.59 13.84
N ILE A 477 -7.40 -4.59 13.79
CA ILE A 477 -7.24 -5.60 14.86
C ILE A 477 -6.86 -4.90 16.18
N ALA A 478 -5.93 -3.93 16.15
CA ALA A 478 -5.51 -3.20 17.33
C ALA A 478 -6.64 -2.37 17.94
N ALA A 479 -7.47 -1.73 17.10
CA ALA A 479 -8.65 -1.00 17.57
C ALA A 479 -9.65 -1.95 18.28
N ALA A 480 -9.91 -3.12 17.71
CA ALA A 480 -10.76 -4.15 18.32
C ALA A 480 -10.17 -4.68 19.64
N TYR A 481 -8.86 -4.94 19.68
CA TYR A 481 -8.16 -5.35 20.90
C TYR A 481 -8.30 -4.32 22.03
N GLN A 482 -8.22 -3.03 21.70
CA GLN A 482 -8.44 -1.94 22.66
C GLN A 482 -9.89 -1.80 23.13
N LEU A 483 -10.86 -2.40 22.43
CA LEU A 483 -12.25 -2.52 22.87
C LEU A 483 -12.50 -3.70 23.82
N GLY A 484 -11.53 -4.62 23.91
CA GLY A 484 -11.59 -5.81 24.75
C GLY A 484 -11.64 -7.13 24.00
N ALA A 485 -11.61 -7.10 22.66
CA ALA A 485 -11.48 -8.32 21.86
C ALA A 485 -10.08 -8.94 22.02
N GLU A 486 -9.95 -10.23 21.80
CA GLU A 486 -8.67 -10.92 21.87
C GLU A 486 -7.93 -10.86 20.54
N TYR A 487 -6.60 -10.69 20.59
CA TYR A 487 -5.75 -10.92 19.41
C TYR A 487 -5.42 -12.41 19.34
N GLU A 488 -5.69 -13.04 18.22
CA GLU A 488 -5.37 -14.43 17.95
C GLU A 488 -3.99 -14.54 17.28
N PRO A 489 -2.91 -14.86 18.02
CA PRO A 489 -1.58 -15.01 17.44
C PRO A 489 -1.53 -16.25 16.54
N PHE A 490 -0.81 -16.18 15.42
CA PHE A 490 -0.69 -17.28 14.47
C PHE A 490 0.75 -17.52 13.99
N ASP A 491 1.64 -16.54 14.13
CA ASP A 491 3.08 -16.69 14.06
C ASP A 491 3.79 -15.60 14.88
N ASP A 492 5.02 -15.85 15.30
CA ASP A 492 5.78 -14.93 16.17
C ASP A 492 6.13 -13.62 15.47
N PHE A 493 6.31 -13.64 14.15
CA PHE A 493 6.59 -12.43 13.36
C PHE A 493 5.38 -11.49 13.36
N ALA A 494 4.19 -12.03 13.06
CA ALA A 494 2.95 -11.28 13.06
C ALA A 494 2.61 -10.73 14.44
N GLU A 495 2.78 -11.56 15.50
CA GLU A 495 2.60 -11.16 16.89
C GLU A 495 3.54 -10.03 17.29
N GLY A 496 4.82 -10.13 16.90
CA GLY A 496 5.81 -9.08 17.16
C GLY A 496 5.49 -7.76 16.45
N PHE A 497 4.98 -7.82 15.21
CA PHE A 497 4.59 -6.63 14.47
C PHE A 497 3.33 -5.98 15.07
N PHE A 498 2.32 -6.78 15.41
CA PHE A 498 1.13 -6.32 16.10
C PHE A 498 1.48 -5.64 17.44
N ALA A 499 2.35 -6.26 18.25
CA ALA A 499 2.78 -5.72 19.53
C ALA A 499 3.49 -4.35 19.40
N LYS A 500 4.33 -4.18 18.38
CA LYS A 500 4.98 -2.91 18.08
C LYS A 500 3.98 -1.84 17.64
N TYR A 501 3.05 -2.19 16.74
CA TYR A 501 2.00 -1.29 16.30
C TYR A 501 1.16 -0.81 17.47
N LEU A 502 0.73 -1.74 18.34
CA LEU A 502 -0.08 -1.44 19.51
C LEU A 502 0.65 -0.48 20.48
N LEU A 503 1.95 -0.70 20.68
CA LEU A 503 2.76 0.19 21.52
C LEU A 503 2.89 1.59 20.92
N VAL A 504 3.17 1.70 19.64
CA VAL A 504 3.42 2.98 18.96
C VAL A 504 2.13 3.80 18.78
N CYS A 505 1.06 3.17 18.32
CA CYS A 505 -0.18 3.86 17.95
C CYS A 505 -1.22 3.93 19.08
N HIS A 506 -1.09 3.07 20.11
CA HIS A 506 -2.04 3.05 21.24
C HIS A 506 -1.38 3.25 22.60
N GLY A 507 -0.04 3.30 22.69
CA GLY A 507 0.69 3.43 23.95
C GLY A 507 0.51 2.22 24.88
N THR A 508 0.06 1.08 24.36
CA THR A 508 -0.30 -0.10 25.13
C THR A 508 0.65 -1.25 24.83
N LYS A 509 1.19 -1.88 25.88
CA LYS A 509 1.98 -3.12 25.71
C LYS A 509 1.03 -4.29 25.45
N TYR A 510 1.29 -5.04 24.39
CA TYR A 510 0.62 -6.31 24.15
C TYR A 510 0.91 -7.29 25.30
N ARG A 511 -0.14 -7.93 25.80
CA ARG A 511 -0.05 -8.98 26.82
C ARG A 511 -0.57 -10.27 26.21
N LYS A 512 0.32 -11.25 26.05
CA LYS A 512 -0.07 -12.58 25.61
C LYS A 512 -1.06 -13.15 26.61
N GLN A 513 -2.27 -13.40 26.18
CA GLN A 513 -3.27 -14.01 27.04
C GLN A 513 -2.89 -15.46 27.27
N ARG A 514 -2.86 -15.89 28.52
CA ARG A 514 -2.70 -17.32 28.84
C ARG A 514 -3.97 -18.04 28.39
N PRO A 515 -3.86 -19.20 27.68
CA PRO A 515 -5.04 -19.97 27.35
C PRO A 515 -5.84 -20.19 28.61
N LYS A 516 -7.13 -19.84 28.59
CA LYS A 516 -8.05 -20.23 29.70
C LYS A 516 -7.93 -21.74 29.81
N LYS A 517 -7.47 -22.25 30.97
CA LYS A 517 -7.52 -23.67 31.26
C LYS A 517 -9.00 -24.05 31.19
N THR A 518 -9.37 -24.77 30.12
CA THR A 518 -10.68 -25.44 30.02
C THR A 518 -10.81 -26.51 31.07
#